data_2758a15e07d0e3459f667343bbc2e2dd
#
_entry.id   2758a15e07d0e3459f667343bbc2e2dd
#
_cell.length_a   1.000
_cell.length_b   1.000
_cell.length_c   1.000
_cell.angle_alpha   90.00
_cell.angle_beta   90.00
_cell.angle_gamma   90.00
#
_symmetry.space_group_name_H-M   'P 1'
#
loop_
_entity.id
_entity.type
_entity.pdbx_description
1 polymer ?
#
loop_
_entity_poly.entity_id
_entity_poly.type
_entity_poly.pdbx_seq_one_letter_code
_entity_poly.pdbx_strand_id
1 'polypeptide(L)'
;MTTKEHGKQNRVLDFGGFPGRWEITRSTKDTSGKYLEMRFEIETVPEDGPFVHTHPNAEESYEVLSGVLEVYEDGEWMEVAAGEKHTVPPDTPHTFRNKTPVELINVHEPALQHEKFFRRLHQLITERGVSLPPEGLNDIVLIAMLTTEHEDDVYAVSPPHWVFKGLAAPGRLFGYQLPD
;
A
#
# COMPACT_ATOMS: atom_id res chain seq x y z
N MET A 1 22.18 23.34 26.76
CA MET A 1 22.18 23.25 25.30
C MET A 1 21.52 21.93 24.93
N THR A 2 20.23 21.96 24.67
CA THR A 2 19.44 20.76 24.32
C THR A 2 19.46 20.64 22.81
N THR A 3 20.25 19.72 22.30
CA THR A 3 20.25 19.32 20.90
C THR A 3 18.86 18.75 20.58
N LYS A 4 18.09 19.48 19.75
CA LYS A 4 16.87 18.95 19.13
C LYS A 4 17.29 17.75 18.27
N GLU A 5 16.96 16.55 18.73
CA GLU A 5 16.89 15.39 17.85
C GLU A 5 15.87 15.70 16.75
N HIS A 6 16.36 15.99 15.56
CA HIS A 6 15.53 16.03 14.38
C HIS A 6 14.97 14.62 14.18
N GLY A 7 13.67 14.49 14.36
CA GLY A 7 12.97 13.24 14.48
C GLY A 7 13.37 12.25 13.40
N LYS A 8 13.91 11.13 13.82
CA LYS A 8 14.07 9.94 13.01
C LYS A 8 12.66 9.50 12.63
N GLN A 9 12.25 9.73 11.40
CA GLN A 9 10.92 9.36 10.92
C GLN A 9 10.71 7.87 11.22
N ASN A 10 9.59 7.51 11.85
CA ASN A 10 9.31 6.12 12.19
C ASN A 10 9.33 5.27 10.92
N ARG A 11 10.13 4.21 10.89
CA ARG A 11 10.26 3.33 9.73
C ARG A 11 9.33 2.12 9.80
N VAL A 12 8.70 1.89 10.93
CA VAL A 12 7.79 0.78 11.14
C VAL A 12 6.37 1.28 11.05
N LEU A 13 5.59 0.68 10.16
CA LEU A 13 4.17 0.87 9.97
C LEU A 13 3.49 -0.42 10.44
N ASP A 14 3.10 -0.46 11.70
CA ASP A 14 2.41 -1.59 12.30
C ASP A 14 0.91 -1.32 12.31
N PHE A 15 0.16 -2.08 11.53
CA PHE A 15 -1.28 -1.91 11.38
C PHE A 15 -2.09 -2.64 12.47
N GLY A 16 -1.45 -3.42 13.32
CA GLY A 16 -2.12 -4.18 14.40
C GLY A 16 -2.99 -5.35 13.91
N GLY A 17 -2.99 -5.62 12.63
CA GLY A 17 -3.76 -6.64 11.94
C GLY A 17 -3.47 -6.58 10.45
N PHE A 18 -4.47 -6.87 9.57
CA PHE A 18 -4.30 -6.66 8.13
C PHE A 18 -4.08 -5.16 7.83
N PRO A 19 -3.14 -4.78 6.98
CA PRO A 19 -2.28 -5.58 6.09
C PRO A 19 -0.94 -6.03 6.71
N GLY A 20 -0.79 -6.06 8.02
CA GLY A 20 0.37 -6.60 8.70
C GLY A 20 1.32 -5.56 9.28
N ARG A 21 2.60 -5.88 9.33
CA ARG A 21 3.67 -5.01 9.80
C ARG A 21 4.66 -4.76 8.67
N TRP A 22 4.88 -3.48 8.35
CA TRP A 22 5.76 -3.07 7.27
C TRP A 22 6.91 -2.23 7.81
N GLU A 23 8.11 -2.53 7.42
CA GLU A 23 9.31 -1.77 7.78
C GLU A 23 9.93 -1.14 6.53
N ILE A 24 10.07 0.19 6.52
CA ILE A 24 10.75 0.92 5.46
C ILE A 24 12.25 0.69 5.61
N THR A 25 12.82 -0.22 4.82
CA THR A 25 14.25 -0.55 4.81
C THR A 25 15.06 0.48 4.05
N ARG A 26 14.51 1.00 2.93
CA ARG A 26 15.06 2.10 2.15
C ARG A 26 13.98 3.11 1.81
N SER A 27 14.00 4.26 2.48
CA SER A 27 13.04 5.34 2.22
C SER A 27 13.29 6.01 0.87
N THR A 28 12.28 6.70 0.35
CA THR A 28 12.40 7.56 -0.82
C THR A 28 13.58 8.55 -0.70
N LYS A 29 13.83 9.05 0.50
CA LYS A 29 14.96 9.94 0.77
C LYS A 29 16.31 9.22 0.70
N ASP A 30 16.42 8.00 1.25
CA ASP A 30 17.68 7.22 1.25
C ASP A 30 18.14 6.89 -0.17
N THR A 31 17.19 6.68 -1.07
CA THR A 31 17.45 6.31 -2.48
C THR A 31 17.47 7.51 -3.42
N SER A 32 17.23 8.71 -2.91
CA SER A 32 17.05 9.92 -3.73
C SER A 32 15.94 9.77 -4.77
N GLY A 33 14.85 9.11 -4.39
CA GLY A 33 13.66 8.91 -5.22
C GLY A 33 13.76 7.76 -6.22
N LYS A 34 14.86 7.00 -6.24
CA LYS A 34 15.02 5.90 -7.19
C LYS A 34 14.03 4.78 -6.92
N TYR A 35 13.94 4.35 -5.67
CA TYR A 35 12.98 3.34 -5.24
C TYR A 35 12.62 3.50 -3.77
N LEU A 36 11.48 2.92 -3.39
CA LEU A 36 11.07 2.65 -2.02
C LEU A 36 11.19 1.16 -1.78
N GLU A 37 11.83 0.74 -0.69
CA GLU A 37 11.94 -0.66 -0.30
C GLU A 37 11.37 -0.85 1.09
N MET A 38 10.53 -1.85 1.23
CA MET A 38 9.86 -2.21 2.48
C MET A 38 9.92 -3.72 2.72
N ARG A 39 10.05 -4.12 3.97
CA ARG A 39 9.88 -5.50 4.43
C ARG A 39 8.49 -5.65 5.00
N PHE A 40 7.72 -6.58 4.44
CA PHE A 40 6.38 -6.91 4.88
C PHE A 40 6.38 -8.20 5.69
N GLU A 41 5.71 -8.18 6.83
CA GLU A 41 5.36 -9.33 7.64
C GLU A 41 3.82 -9.38 7.66
N ILE A 42 3.24 -10.35 6.97
CA ILE A 42 1.80 -10.47 6.75
C ILE A 42 1.34 -11.84 7.27
N GLU A 43 0.45 -11.87 8.27
CA GLU A 43 -0.09 -13.13 8.81
C GLU A 43 -0.96 -13.85 7.78
N THR A 44 -2.06 -13.26 7.41
CA THR A 44 -2.96 -13.74 6.34
C THR A 44 -3.68 -12.56 5.71
N VAL A 45 -3.90 -12.63 4.40
CA VAL A 45 -4.73 -11.67 3.68
C VAL A 45 -6.11 -12.26 3.47
N PRO A 46 -7.21 -11.49 3.61
CA PRO A 46 -8.55 -11.95 3.23
C PRO A 46 -8.56 -12.56 1.83
N GLU A 47 -9.50 -13.50 1.57
CA GLU A 47 -9.54 -14.24 0.30
C GLU A 47 -9.51 -13.35 -0.95
N ASP A 48 -10.10 -12.17 -0.86
CA ASP A 48 -10.16 -11.20 -1.98
C ASP A 48 -8.91 -10.31 -2.09
N GLY A 49 -8.03 -10.30 -1.08
CA GLY A 49 -6.85 -9.43 -1.04
C GLY A 49 -7.19 -7.93 -1.02
N PRO A 50 -6.21 -7.05 -1.26
CA PRO A 50 -6.45 -5.65 -1.59
C PRO A 50 -7.25 -5.53 -2.91
N PHE A 51 -7.92 -4.38 -3.13
CA PHE A 51 -8.58 -4.15 -4.42
C PHE A 51 -7.58 -4.22 -5.58
N VAL A 52 -8.05 -4.72 -6.75
CA VAL A 52 -7.20 -4.75 -7.96
C VAL A 52 -6.86 -3.33 -8.39
N HIS A 53 -5.58 -3.06 -8.53
CA HIS A 53 -5.02 -1.73 -8.86
C HIS A 53 -3.86 -1.84 -9.84
N THR A 54 -3.42 -0.69 -10.33
CA THR A 54 -2.17 -0.54 -11.07
C THR A 54 -1.29 0.51 -10.39
N HIS A 55 0.01 0.44 -10.67
CA HIS A 55 0.95 1.55 -10.45
C HIS A 55 1.28 2.16 -11.80
N PRO A 56 0.62 3.28 -12.22
CA PRO A 56 0.74 3.77 -13.60
C PRO A 56 2.16 4.13 -14.01
N ASN A 57 2.99 4.55 -13.05
CA ASN A 57 4.31 5.12 -13.31
C ASN A 57 5.45 4.40 -12.56
N ALA A 58 5.19 3.25 -11.95
CA ALA A 58 6.18 2.48 -11.21
C ALA A 58 5.99 0.98 -11.44
N GLU A 59 7.07 0.23 -11.45
CA GLU A 59 7.00 -1.21 -11.26
C GLU A 59 6.92 -1.56 -9.77
N GLU A 60 6.30 -2.68 -9.45
CA GLU A 60 6.27 -3.24 -8.11
C GLU A 60 6.88 -4.64 -8.11
N SER A 61 7.78 -4.93 -7.19
CA SER A 61 8.35 -6.25 -7.06
C SER A 61 8.16 -6.84 -5.67
N TYR A 62 8.01 -8.16 -5.64
CA TYR A 62 7.86 -8.99 -4.46
C TYR A 62 8.96 -10.05 -4.44
N GLU A 63 9.88 -9.96 -3.48
CA GLU A 63 10.87 -10.99 -3.21
C GLU A 63 10.48 -11.71 -1.91
N VAL A 64 10.02 -12.96 -2.03
CA VAL A 64 9.51 -13.71 -0.87
C VAL A 64 10.68 -14.29 -0.09
N LEU A 65 10.76 -13.95 1.20
CA LEU A 65 11.79 -14.42 2.12
C LEU A 65 11.35 -15.71 2.84
N SER A 66 10.07 -15.79 3.20
CA SER A 66 9.47 -16.98 3.80
C SER A 66 7.98 -17.09 3.46
N GLY A 67 7.45 -18.30 3.41
CA GLY A 67 6.06 -18.57 3.04
C GLY A 67 5.84 -18.58 1.53
N VAL A 68 4.60 -18.34 1.10
CA VAL A 68 4.18 -18.27 -0.31
C VAL A 68 3.23 -17.09 -0.46
N LEU A 69 3.52 -16.24 -1.43
CA LEU A 69 2.65 -15.16 -1.88
C LEU A 69 1.93 -15.60 -3.15
N GLU A 70 0.62 -15.43 -3.23
CA GLU A 70 -0.12 -15.54 -4.48
C GLU A 70 -0.30 -14.12 -5.06
N VAL A 71 0.23 -13.88 -6.25
CA VAL A 71 0.09 -12.62 -6.99
C VAL A 71 -0.90 -12.82 -8.11
N TYR A 72 -1.89 -11.94 -8.19
CA TYR A 72 -2.80 -11.82 -9.34
C TYR A 72 -2.24 -10.77 -10.28
N GLU A 73 -2.03 -11.13 -11.52
CA GLU A 73 -1.54 -10.23 -12.56
C GLU A 73 -2.31 -10.51 -13.84
N ASP A 74 -2.91 -9.46 -14.41
CA ASP A 74 -3.58 -9.44 -15.71
C ASP A 74 -4.54 -10.62 -15.97
N GLY A 75 -5.26 -11.06 -14.94
CA GLY A 75 -6.28 -12.12 -15.04
C GLY A 75 -5.88 -13.47 -14.47
N GLU A 76 -4.64 -13.68 -14.09
CA GLU A 76 -4.13 -14.96 -13.62
C GLU A 76 -3.50 -14.86 -12.21
N TRP A 77 -3.67 -15.92 -11.41
CA TRP A 77 -2.98 -16.07 -10.12
C TRP A 77 -1.72 -16.90 -10.31
N MET A 78 -0.62 -16.43 -9.74
CA MET A 78 0.64 -17.17 -9.69
C MET A 78 1.17 -17.23 -8.26
N GLU A 79 1.85 -18.31 -7.90
CA GLU A 79 2.55 -18.46 -6.63
C GLU A 79 3.98 -17.97 -6.77
N VAL A 80 4.45 -17.22 -5.76
CA VAL A 80 5.83 -16.79 -5.58
C VAL A 80 6.30 -17.39 -4.25
N ALA A 81 7.18 -18.38 -4.32
CA ALA A 81 7.67 -19.10 -3.15
C ALA A 81 8.90 -18.44 -2.52
N ALA A 82 9.25 -18.86 -1.31
CA ALA A 82 10.46 -18.38 -0.63
C ALA A 82 11.73 -18.55 -1.51
N GLY A 83 12.48 -17.46 -1.64
CA GLY A 83 13.66 -17.35 -2.51
C GLY A 83 13.36 -16.93 -3.96
N GLU A 84 12.10 -16.77 -4.32
CA GLU A 84 11.67 -16.28 -5.63
C GLU A 84 11.33 -14.79 -5.58
N LYS A 85 11.43 -14.16 -6.75
CA LYS A 85 11.06 -12.76 -6.96
C LYS A 85 10.14 -12.66 -8.18
N HIS A 86 9.07 -11.88 -8.04
CA HIS A 86 8.19 -11.49 -9.12
C HIS A 86 8.15 -9.96 -9.24
N THR A 87 8.10 -9.46 -10.47
CA THR A 87 8.01 -8.02 -10.74
C THR A 87 6.82 -7.75 -11.65
N VAL A 88 5.90 -6.92 -11.18
CA VAL A 88 4.75 -6.43 -11.93
C VAL A 88 5.16 -5.16 -12.67
N PRO A 89 5.04 -5.12 -14.01
CA PRO A 89 5.36 -3.93 -14.78
C PRO A 89 4.42 -2.75 -14.48
N PRO A 90 4.82 -1.51 -14.80
CA PRO A 90 3.93 -0.35 -14.69
C PRO A 90 2.61 -0.56 -15.43
N ASP A 91 1.54 0.03 -14.89
CA ASP A 91 0.18 0.01 -15.45
C ASP A 91 -0.46 -1.38 -15.65
N THR A 92 0.09 -2.41 -15.00
CA THR A 92 -0.44 -3.77 -15.04
C THR A 92 -1.41 -4.01 -13.88
N PRO A 93 -2.67 -4.44 -14.14
CA PRO A 93 -3.65 -4.75 -13.11
C PRO A 93 -3.19 -5.92 -12.24
N HIS A 94 -3.09 -5.69 -10.92
CA HIS A 94 -2.62 -6.71 -9.99
C HIS A 94 -3.21 -6.55 -8.59
N THR A 95 -3.07 -7.60 -7.80
CA THR A 95 -3.25 -7.67 -6.35
C THR A 95 -2.51 -8.88 -5.81
N PHE A 96 -2.55 -9.09 -4.51
CA PHE A 96 -1.92 -10.25 -3.88
C PHE A 96 -2.76 -10.80 -2.73
N ARG A 97 -2.48 -12.04 -2.35
CA ARG A 97 -3.02 -12.70 -1.15
C ARG A 97 -2.04 -13.75 -0.63
N ASN A 98 -2.24 -14.19 0.59
CA ASN A 98 -1.51 -15.30 1.18
C ASN A 98 -2.42 -16.13 2.08
N LYS A 99 -2.32 -17.45 2.02
CA LYS A 99 -3.10 -18.39 2.84
C LYS A 99 -2.43 -18.70 4.17
N THR A 100 -1.15 -18.48 4.26
CA THR A 100 -0.30 -18.70 5.43
C THR A 100 0.60 -17.48 5.63
N PRO A 101 1.17 -17.27 6.81
CA PRO A 101 2.07 -16.14 7.04
C PRO A 101 3.17 -16.05 5.97
N VAL A 102 3.44 -14.84 5.51
CA VAL A 102 4.46 -14.56 4.51
C VAL A 102 5.32 -13.37 4.95
N GLU A 103 6.61 -13.48 4.66
CA GLU A 103 7.56 -12.39 4.79
C GLU A 103 8.19 -12.12 3.43
N LEU A 104 8.25 -10.85 3.04
CA LEU A 104 8.76 -10.47 1.72
C LEU A 104 9.41 -9.08 1.74
N ILE A 105 10.25 -8.81 0.74
CA ILE A 105 10.68 -7.47 0.37
C ILE A 105 9.80 -6.97 -0.76
N ASN A 106 9.19 -5.81 -0.55
CA ASN A 106 8.39 -5.10 -1.55
C ASN A 106 9.15 -3.87 -2.01
N VAL A 107 9.23 -3.66 -3.33
CA VAL A 107 9.93 -2.51 -3.92
C VAL A 107 9.04 -1.83 -4.95
N HIS A 108 8.95 -0.50 -4.85
CA HIS A 108 8.33 0.36 -5.87
C HIS A 108 9.43 1.20 -6.54
N GLU A 109 9.59 1.05 -7.85
CA GLU A 109 10.60 1.76 -8.64
C GLU A 109 9.97 2.43 -9.88
N PRO A 110 10.08 3.77 -10.01
CA PRO A 110 10.61 4.74 -9.05
C PRO A 110 9.75 4.88 -7.79
N ALA A 111 10.34 5.47 -6.73
CA ALA A 111 9.67 5.62 -5.43
C ALA A 111 8.42 6.50 -5.47
N LEU A 112 8.36 7.49 -6.36
CA LEU A 112 7.29 8.48 -6.48
C LEU A 112 6.81 8.98 -5.09
N GLN A 113 5.50 8.95 -4.82
CA GLN A 113 4.93 9.27 -3.51
C GLN A 113 4.41 8.05 -2.75
N HIS A 114 4.82 6.82 -3.12
CA HIS A 114 4.36 5.60 -2.46
C HIS A 114 4.63 5.60 -0.95
N GLU A 115 5.79 6.10 -0.49
CA GLU A 115 6.06 6.21 0.95
C GLU A 115 5.04 7.10 1.66
N LYS A 116 4.65 8.23 1.06
CA LYS A 116 3.63 9.12 1.61
C LYS A 116 2.27 8.45 1.62
N PHE A 117 1.92 7.74 0.55
CA PHE A 117 0.67 6.96 0.48
C PHE A 117 0.58 5.93 1.61
N PHE A 118 1.61 5.10 1.82
CA PHE A 118 1.61 4.07 2.85
C PHE A 118 1.59 4.63 4.28
N ARG A 119 2.30 5.74 4.53
CA ARG A 119 2.26 6.42 5.82
C ARG A 119 0.87 6.97 6.14
N ARG A 120 0.21 7.58 5.17
CA ARG A 120 -1.16 8.07 5.31
C ARG A 120 -2.18 6.94 5.50
N LEU A 121 -2.02 5.85 4.76
CA LEU A 121 -2.82 4.64 4.95
C LEU A 121 -2.69 4.12 6.38
N HIS A 122 -1.45 4.02 6.88
CA HIS A 122 -1.18 3.61 8.25
C HIS A 122 -1.86 4.54 9.27
N GLN A 123 -1.76 5.86 9.09
CA GLN A 123 -2.42 6.82 9.98
C GLN A 123 -3.95 6.74 9.92
N LEU A 124 -4.53 6.52 8.73
CA LEU A 124 -5.98 6.32 8.60
C LEU A 124 -6.44 5.10 9.41
N ILE A 125 -5.71 4.01 9.36
CA ILE A 125 -6.04 2.77 10.08
C ILE A 125 -5.81 2.95 11.58
N THR A 126 -4.61 3.36 12.00
CA THR A 126 -4.21 3.34 13.40
C THR A 126 -4.71 4.52 14.22
N GLU A 127 -4.84 5.70 13.63
CA GLU A 127 -5.25 6.93 14.34
C GLU A 127 -6.72 7.29 14.09
N ARG A 128 -7.30 6.90 12.95
CA ARG A 128 -8.69 7.22 12.58
C ARG A 128 -9.62 6.01 12.63
N GLY A 129 -9.09 4.80 12.86
CA GLY A 129 -9.86 3.56 12.98
C GLY A 129 -10.51 3.11 11.67
N VAL A 130 -9.92 3.48 10.52
CA VAL A 130 -10.36 2.99 9.21
C VAL A 130 -10.07 1.51 9.10
N SER A 131 -11.07 0.71 8.72
CA SER A 131 -10.94 -0.72 8.50
C SER A 131 -10.46 -1.06 7.08
N LEU A 132 -9.72 -2.17 6.94
CA LEU A 132 -9.42 -2.77 5.64
C LEU A 132 -9.81 -4.27 5.69
N PRO A 133 -10.74 -4.70 4.81
CA PRO A 133 -11.52 -3.90 3.86
C PRO A 133 -12.41 -2.84 4.56
N PRO A 134 -12.79 -1.76 3.87
CA PRO A 134 -13.64 -0.71 4.45
C PRO A 134 -15.00 -1.23 4.87
N GLU A 135 -15.43 -0.98 6.14
CA GLU A 135 -16.68 -1.50 6.67
C GLU A 135 -17.83 -0.47 6.67
N GLY A 136 -17.54 0.80 6.46
CA GLY A 136 -18.55 1.85 6.50
C GLY A 136 -18.31 2.99 5.54
N LEU A 137 -19.30 3.89 5.43
CA LEU A 137 -19.21 5.03 4.51
C LEU A 137 -18.01 5.94 4.82
N ASN A 138 -17.68 6.13 6.10
CA ASN A 138 -16.52 6.89 6.52
C ASN A 138 -15.21 6.32 5.96
N ASP A 139 -15.01 5.01 6.08
CA ASP A 139 -13.82 4.31 5.62
C ASP A 139 -13.71 4.37 4.10
N ILE A 140 -14.83 4.09 3.43
CA ILE A 140 -14.92 4.15 1.96
C ILE A 140 -14.55 5.53 1.45
N VAL A 141 -15.06 6.60 2.07
CA VAL A 141 -14.78 7.98 1.67
C VAL A 141 -13.30 8.33 1.90
N LEU A 142 -12.73 7.97 3.04
CA LEU A 142 -11.33 8.27 3.36
C LEU A 142 -10.36 7.50 2.45
N ILE A 143 -10.63 6.22 2.19
CA ILE A 143 -9.83 5.42 1.24
C ILE A 143 -9.98 5.99 -0.18
N ALA A 144 -11.19 6.37 -0.59
CA ALA A 144 -11.41 6.99 -1.89
C ALA A 144 -10.67 8.33 -2.04
N MET A 145 -10.62 9.14 -0.99
CA MET A 145 -9.84 10.39 -0.98
C MET A 145 -8.34 10.11 -1.10
N LEU A 146 -7.83 9.11 -0.34
CA LEU A 146 -6.41 8.74 -0.37
C LEU A 146 -6.00 8.26 -1.77
N THR A 147 -6.72 7.31 -2.34
CA THR A 147 -6.42 6.77 -3.69
C THR A 147 -6.57 7.82 -4.78
N THR A 148 -7.54 8.74 -4.65
CA THR A 148 -7.72 9.83 -5.64
C THR A 148 -6.60 10.87 -5.57
N GLU A 149 -6.08 11.17 -4.37
CA GLU A 149 -4.95 12.10 -4.22
C GLU A 149 -3.64 11.51 -4.74
N HIS A 150 -3.51 10.20 -4.71
CA HIS A 150 -2.34 9.43 -5.14
C HIS A 150 -2.58 8.65 -6.43
N GLU A 151 -3.43 9.14 -7.35
CA GLU A 151 -3.80 8.41 -8.56
C GLU A 151 -2.62 8.16 -9.53
N ASP A 152 -1.55 8.93 -9.41
CA ASP A 152 -0.30 8.71 -10.15
C ASP A 152 0.57 7.60 -9.55
N ASP A 153 0.33 7.25 -8.28
CA ASP A 153 1.04 6.19 -7.55
C ASP A 153 0.24 4.89 -7.53
N VAL A 154 -1.07 4.98 -7.21
CA VAL A 154 -1.98 3.83 -7.07
C VAL A 154 -3.30 4.14 -7.76
N TYR A 155 -3.60 3.41 -8.82
CA TYR A 155 -4.83 3.60 -9.61
C TYR A 155 -5.74 2.37 -9.48
N ALA A 156 -6.93 2.54 -8.90
CA ALA A 156 -7.88 1.45 -8.72
C ALA A 156 -8.50 1.00 -10.05
N VAL A 157 -8.47 -0.30 -10.30
CA VAL A 157 -9.08 -0.93 -11.48
C VAL A 157 -10.44 -1.52 -11.14
N SER A 158 -10.55 -2.19 -9.99
CA SER A 158 -11.81 -2.77 -9.52
C SER A 158 -11.99 -2.54 -8.01
N PRO A 159 -12.99 -1.74 -7.59
CA PRO A 159 -13.92 -0.95 -8.43
C PRO A 159 -13.22 0.09 -9.32
N PRO A 160 -13.84 0.48 -10.47
CA PRO A 160 -13.23 1.46 -11.37
C PRO A 160 -12.91 2.79 -10.67
N HIS A 161 -11.79 3.40 -11.02
CA HIS A 161 -11.27 4.61 -10.34
C HIS A 161 -12.27 5.79 -10.32
N TRP A 162 -13.14 5.95 -11.32
CA TRP A 162 -14.17 6.99 -11.30
C TRP A 162 -15.14 6.86 -10.13
N VAL A 163 -15.34 5.66 -9.58
CA VAL A 163 -16.14 5.43 -8.37
C VAL A 163 -15.46 6.11 -7.18
N PHE A 164 -14.16 5.92 -7.04
CA PHE A 164 -13.37 6.57 -5.98
C PHE A 164 -13.41 8.10 -6.11
N LYS A 165 -13.26 8.64 -7.32
CA LYS A 165 -13.40 10.10 -7.56
C LYS A 165 -14.78 10.62 -7.18
N GLY A 166 -15.84 9.87 -7.51
CA GLY A 166 -17.21 10.21 -7.15
C GLY A 166 -17.47 10.20 -5.65
N LEU A 167 -16.77 9.37 -4.88
CA LEU A 167 -16.86 9.31 -3.42
C LEU A 167 -15.97 10.34 -2.72
N ALA A 168 -14.78 10.61 -3.26
CA ALA A 168 -13.84 11.57 -2.70
C ALA A 168 -14.36 13.02 -2.77
N ALA A 169 -15.07 13.40 -3.82
CA ALA A 169 -15.56 14.76 -4.01
C ALA A 169 -16.52 15.22 -2.90
N PRO A 170 -17.58 14.45 -2.55
CA PRO A 170 -18.43 14.76 -1.38
C PRO A 170 -17.64 14.78 -0.08
N GLY A 171 -16.69 13.87 0.12
CA GLY A 171 -15.86 13.83 1.34
C GLY A 171 -15.21 15.17 1.63
N ARG A 172 -14.59 15.79 0.64
CA ARG A 172 -13.98 17.11 0.77
C ARG A 172 -15.00 18.21 1.13
N LEU A 173 -16.20 18.16 0.56
CA LEU A 173 -17.29 19.12 0.85
C LEU A 173 -17.83 18.96 2.28
N PHE A 174 -17.85 17.74 2.81
CA PHE A 174 -18.30 17.46 4.18
C PHE A 174 -17.19 17.59 5.24
N GLY A 175 -16.01 18.11 4.84
CA GLY A 175 -14.92 18.40 5.77
C GLY A 175 -14.03 17.21 6.14
N TYR A 176 -14.12 16.10 5.39
CA TYR A 176 -13.15 15.03 5.55
C TYR A 176 -11.75 15.51 5.13
N GLN A 177 -10.76 15.11 5.90
CA GLN A 177 -9.36 15.48 5.65
C GLN A 177 -8.49 14.24 5.76
N LEU A 178 -7.52 14.11 4.87
CA LEU A 178 -6.46 13.11 5.00
C LEU A 178 -5.43 13.55 6.04
N PRO A 179 -4.70 12.62 6.65
CA PRO A 179 -3.50 12.94 7.43
C PRO A 179 -2.46 13.66 6.56
N ASP A 180 -1.59 14.45 7.21
CA ASP A 180 -0.50 15.18 6.53
C ASP A 180 0.62 14.29 5.96
#